data_1c9fef681151c8c145deeabdd7cd30ec
#
_entry.id   1c9fef681151c8c145deeabdd7cd30ec
#
_cell.length_a   1.000
_cell.length_b   1.000
_cell.length_c   1.000
_cell.angle_alpha   90.00
_cell.angle_beta   90.00
_cell.angle_gamma   90.00
#
_symmetry.space_group_name_H-M   'P 1'
#
loop_
_entity.id
_entity.type
_entity.pdbx_description
1 polymer ?
#
loop_
_entity_poly.entity_id
_entity_poly.type
_entity_poly.pdbx_seq_one_letter_code
_entity_poly.pdbx_strand_id
1 'polypeptide(L)'
;MSTYVVLGNWTDRGIRNIRESLKREEALRTLCEKVGGRVKDLYRTMGRYDFVAIVDAPDDRAVSAFLFSLGSGGNSRTETLRALTRQEAEQAIARMAQGLAEVTPLN
;
A
#
# COMPACT_ATOMS: atom_id res chain seq x y z
N MET A 1 11.10 -5.55 -6.14
CA MET A 1 9.73 -5.13 -5.80
C MET A 1 9.73 -4.35 -4.51
N SER A 2 8.92 -3.33 -4.43
CA SER A 2 8.73 -2.56 -3.20
C SER A 2 7.42 -2.96 -2.55
N THR A 3 7.36 -2.83 -1.22
CA THR A 3 6.18 -3.19 -0.44
C THR A 3 5.45 -1.92 0.01
N TYR A 4 4.14 -1.96 -0.06
CA TYR A 4 3.28 -0.84 0.31
C TYR A 4 2.15 -1.34 1.20
N VAL A 5 1.81 -0.54 2.20
CA VAL A 5 0.63 -0.76 3.03
C VAL A 5 -0.42 0.25 2.61
N VAL A 6 -1.53 -0.23 2.10
CA VAL A 6 -2.63 0.60 1.63
C VAL A 6 -3.74 0.56 2.68
N LEU A 7 -4.02 1.71 3.26
CA LEU A 7 -5.07 1.89 4.24
C LEU A 7 -6.24 2.57 3.55
N GLY A 8 -7.43 1.99 3.62
CA GLY A 8 -8.54 2.49 2.85
C GLY A 8 -9.81 2.72 3.64
N ASN A 9 -10.59 3.66 3.17
CA ASN A 9 -11.92 3.93 3.68
C ASN A 9 -12.92 3.90 2.54
N TRP A 10 -14.11 3.33 2.79
CA TRP A 10 -15.20 3.39 1.85
C TRP A 10 -15.72 4.81 1.74
N THR A 11 -16.04 5.23 0.53
CA THR A 11 -16.86 6.40 0.31
C THR A 11 -18.32 6.07 0.63
N ASP A 12 -19.21 7.06 0.59
CA ASP A 12 -20.65 6.80 0.73
C ASP A 12 -21.13 5.80 -0.31
N ARG A 13 -20.64 5.93 -1.55
CA ARG A 13 -20.95 4.99 -2.62
C ARG A 13 -20.42 3.59 -2.30
N GLY A 14 -19.18 3.48 -1.83
CA GLY A 14 -18.56 2.21 -1.52
C GLY A 14 -19.27 1.47 -0.40
N ILE A 15 -19.65 2.18 0.67
CA ILE A 15 -20.34 1.53 1.79
C ILE A 15 -21.76 1.12 1.41
N ARG A 16 -22.46 1.91 0.59
CA ARG A 16 -23.79 1.51 0.11
C ARG A 16 -23.76 0.25 -0.73
N ASN A 17 -22.63 0.01 -1.42
CA ASN A 17 -22.44 -1.15 -2.28
C ASN A 17 -21.52 -2.20 -1.65
N ILE A 18 -21.47 -2.28 -0.33
CA ILE A 18 -20.53 -3.15 0.37
C ILE A 18 -20.69 -4.62 0.01
N ARG A 19 -21.90 -5.04 -0.34
CA ARG A 19 -22.18 -6.44 -0.74
C ARG A 19 -21.41 -6.84 -2.00
N GLU A 20 -21.00 -5.86 -2.82
CA GLU A 20 -20.20 -6.09 -4.03
C GLU A 20 -18.70 -6.10 -3.74
N SER A 21 -18.27 -5.91 -2.48
CA SER A 21 -16.85 -5.73 -2.17
C SER A 21 -16.00 -6.95 -2.51
N LEU A 22 -16.54 -8.16 -2.47
CA LEU A 22 -15.80 -9.35 -2.84
C LEU A 22 -15.49 -9.38 -4.34
N LYS A 23 -16.44 -8.96 -5.18
CA LYS A 23 -16.22 -8.83 -6.62
C LYS A 23 -15.21 -7.72 -6.92
N ARG A 24 -15.31 -6.62 -6.19
CA ARG A 24 -14.34 -5.51 -6.33
C ARG A 24 -12.94 -5.93 -5.93
N GLU A 25 -12.82 -6.81 -4.96
CA GLU A 25 -11.52 -7.37 -4.57
C GLU A 25 -10.88 -8.14 -5.72
N GLU A 26 -11.64 -8.98 -6.42
CA GLU A 26 -11.13 -9.72 -7.57
C GLU A 26 -10.64 -8.77 -8.66
N ALA A 27 -11.43 -7.74 -8.96
CA ALA A 27 -11.06 -6.73 -9.95
C ALA A 27 -9.80 -5.95 -9.52
N LEU A 28 -9.69 -5.63 -8.26
CA LEU A 28 -8.54 -4.95 -7.67
C LEU A 28 -7.27 -5.77 -7.79
N ARG A 29 -7.35 -7.07 -7.53
CA ARG A 29 -6.19 -7.97 -7.69
C ARG A 29 -5.73 -8.02 -9.14
N THR A 30 -6.66 -8.15 -10.07
CA THR A 30 -6.35 -8.14 -11.50
C THR A 30 -5.72 -6.81 -11.94
N LEU A 31 -6.27 -5.70 -11.45
CA LEU A 31 -5.73 -4.37 -11.75
C LEU A 31 -4.29 -4.22 -11.27
N CYS A 32 -4.00 -4.70 -10.06
CA CYS A 32 -2.65 -4.66 -9.51
C CYS A 32 -1.67 -5.47 -10.35
N GLU A 33 -2.09 -6.65 -10.82
CA GLU A 33 -1.27 -7.48 -11.69
C GLU A 33 -0.94 -6.79 -13.01
N LYS A 34 -1.88 -6.01 -13.54
CA LYS A 34 -1.67 -5.28 -14.81
C LYS A 34 -0.57 -4.24 -14.71
N VAL A 35 -0.31 -3.70 -13.54
CA VAL A 35 0.82 -2.77 -13.33
C VAL A 35 2.10 -3.47 -12.88
N GLY A 36 2.11 -4.80 -12.91
CA GLY A 36 3.27 -5.61 -12.54
C GLY A 36 3.36 -5.88 -11.05
N GLY A 37 2.32 -5.60 -10.29
CA GLY A 37 2.29 -5.80 -8.86
C GLY A 37 1.50 -7.02 -8.43
N ARG A 38 1.34 -7.16 -7.13
CA ARG A 38 0.55 -8.22 -6.52
C ARG A 38 -0.01 -7.77 -5.18
N VAL A 39 -1.30 -8.03 -4.96
CA VAL A 39 -1.90 -7.87 -3.63
C VAL A 39 -1.58 -9.13 -2.84
N LYS A 40 -0.71 -9.02 -1.83
CA LYS A 40 -0.31 -10.15 -1.01
C LYS A 40 -1.38 -10.51 0.00
N ASP A 41 -1.90 -9.51 0.69
CA ASP A 41 -2.91 -9.68 1.73
C ASP A 41 -3.91 -8.54 1.64
N LEU A 42 -5.15 -8.84 1.94
CA LEU A 42 -6.19 -7.83 2.05
C LEU A 42 -7.14 -8.23 3.17
N TYR A 43 -7.35 -7.32 4.10
CA TYR A 43 -8.23 -7.49 5.24
C TYR A 43 -9.23 -6.35 5.31
N ARG A 44 -10.46 -6.67 5.69
CA ARG A 44 -11.43 -5.66 6.09
C ARG A 44 -11.26 -5.44 7.58
N THR A 45 -11.24 -4.19 7.99
CA THR A 45 -10.92 -3.82 9.38
C THR A 45 -12.05 -3.03 9.99
N MET A 46 -12.03 -2.96 11.32
CA MET A 46 -12.89 -2.09 12.11
C MET A 46 -12.07 -0.92 12.60
N GLY A 47 -12.72 0.20 12.88
CA GLY A 47 -12.07 1.39 13.40
C GLY A 47 -11.83 2.45 12.35
N ARG A 48 -10.69 3.10 12.45
CA ARG A 48 -10.38 4.27 11.62
C ARG A 48 -10.30 3.97 10.13
N TYR A 49 -9.82 2.79 9.77
CA TYR A 49 -9.75 2.35 8.38
C TYR A 49 -10.67 1.16 8.16
N ASP A 50 -11.26 1.09 6.98
CA ASP A 50 -12.20 0.04 6.62
C ASP A 50 -11.52 -1.18 6.02
N PHE A 51 -10.34 -0.99 5.42
CA PHE A 51 -9.55 -2.11 4.93
C PHE A 51 -8.06 -1.77 4.92
N VAL A 52 -7.26 -2.84 4.92
CA VAL A 52 -5.80 -2.78 4.83
C VAL A 52 -5.36 -3.78 3.79
N ALA A 53 -4.51 -3.36 2.86
CA ALA A 53 -3.92 -4.24 1.87
C ALA A 53 -2.40 -4.15 1.92
N ILE A 54 -1.74 -5.29 1.76
CA ILE A 54 -0.30 -5.36 1.60
C ILE A 54 -0.04 -5.64 0.12
N VAL A 55 0.68 -4.73 -0.53
CA VAL A 55 0.88 -4.76 -1.98
C VAL A 55 2.36 -4.73 -2.30
N ASP A 56 2.79 -5.62 -3.18
CA ASP A 56 4.10 -5.53 -3.82
C ASP A 56 3.92 -4.90 -5.19
N ALA A 57 4.78 -3.97 -5.54
CA ALA A 57 4.78 -3.33 -6.86
C ALA A 57 6.21 -3.02 -7.27
N PRO A 58 6.47 -2.90 -8.59
CA PRO A 58 7.82 -2.63 -9.08
C PRO A 58 8.42 -1.33 -8.53
N ASP A 59 7.62 -0.27 -8.49
CA ASP A 59 8.05 1.05 -8.04
C ASP A 59 6.84 1.92 -7.66
N ASP A 60 7.13 3.15 -7.24
CA ASP A 60 6.11 4.11 -6.82
C ASP A 60 5.16 4.49 -7.95
N ARG A 61 5.64 4.53 -9.19
CA ARG A 61 4.79 4.85 -10.34
C ARG A 61 3.77 3.77 -10.60
N ALA A 62 4.18 2.51 -10.50
CA ALA A 62 3.27 1.37 -10.69
C ALA A 62 2.18 1.35 -9.63
N VAL A 63 2.55 1.49 -8.35
CA VAL A 63 1.55 1.51 -7.29
C VAL A 63 0.65 2.74 -7.38
N SER A 64 1.20 3.88 -7.80
CA SER A 64 0.39 5.09 -8.00
C SER A 64 -0.65 4.92 -9.10
N ALA A 65 -0.28 4.29 -10.21
CA ALA A 65 -1.23 3.98 -11.28
C ALA A 65 -2.37 3.09 -10.78
N PHE A 66 -2.02 2.08 -9.99
CA PHE A 66 -3.00 1.20 -9.35
C PHE A 66 -3.94 2.00 -8.43
N LEU A 67 -3.38 2.86 -7.57
CA LEU A 67 -4.15 3.65 -6.61
C LEU A 67 -5.04 4.70 -7.29
N PHE A 68 -4.56 5.34 -8.35
CA PHE A 68 -5.37 6.27 -9.12
C PHE A 68 -6.56 5.57 -9.76
N SER A 69 -6.34 4.39 -10.31
CA SER A 69 -7.41 3.60 -10.91
C SER A 69 -8.43 3.17 -9.85
N LEU A 70 -7.94 2.75 -8.69
CA LEU A 70 -8.80 2.37 -7.57
C LEU A 70 -9.64 3.56 -7.09
N GLY A 71 -9.01 4.71 -6.89
CA GLY A 71 -9.69 5.92 -6.45
C GLY A 71 -10.70 6.45 -7.47
N SER A 72 -10.38 6.34 -8.76
CA SER A 72 -11.26 6.81 -9.83
C SER A 72 -12.56 6.00 -9.92
N GLY A 73 -12.57 4.79 -9.38
CA GLY A 73 -13.78 3.99 -9.29
C GLY A 73 -14.81 4.55 -8.31
N GLY A 74 -14.41 5.44 -7.42
CA GLY A 74 -15.32 6.17 -6.54
C GLY A 74 -15.78 5.41 -5.29
N ASN A 75 -15.33 4.18 -5.07
CA ASN A 75 -15.78 3.36 -3.94
C ASN A 75 -14.92 3.50 -2.69
N SER A 76 -13.70 3.98 -2.84
CA SER A 76 -12.77 4.10 -1.72
C SER A 76 -11.80 5.26 -1.88
N ARG A 77 -11.29 5.73 -0.74
CA ARG A 77 -10.15 6.63 -0.66
C ARG A 77 -9.08 5.95 0.17
N THR A 78 -7.83 6.15 -0.21
CA THR A 78 -6.72 5.41 0.39
C THR A 78 -5.61 6.33 0.86
N GLU A 79 -4.87 5.84 1.85
CA GLU A 79 -3.60 6.37 2.30
C GLU A 79 -2.59 5.25 2.15
N THR A 80 -1.45 5.52 1.53
CA THR A 80 -0.45 4.48 1.26
C THR A 80 0.84 4.78 1.98
N LEU A 81 1.38 3.77 2.64
CA LEU A 81 2.65 3.84 3.33
C LEU A 81 3.66 2.99 2.57
N ARG A 82 4.83 3.58 2.26
CA ARG A 82 5.93 2.77 1.75
C ARG A 82 6.50 1.97 2.92
N ALA A 83 6.46 0.66 2.81
CA ALA A 83 6.93 -0.23 3.87
C ALA A 83 8.32 -0.76 3.53
N LEU A 84 9.17 -0.86 4.53
CA LEU A 84 10.47 -1.50 4.41
C LEU A 84 10.36 -2.91 4.92
N THR A 85 10.85 -3.87 4.14
CA THR A 85 11.05 -5.24 4.61
C THR A 85 12.17 -5.25 5.65
N ARG A 86 12.31 -6.35 6.39
CA ARG A 86 13.43 -6.50 7.34
C ARG A 86 14.77 -6.28 6.63
N GLN A 87 14.95 -6.87 5.46
CA GLN A 87 16.17 -6.72 4.67
C GLN A 87 16.44 -5.27 4.29
N GLU A 88 15.41 -4.56 3.82
CA GLU A 88 15.54 -3.14 3.49
C GLU A 88 15.87 -2.30 4.71
N ALA A 89 15.25 -2.61 5.86
CA ALA A 89 15.56 -1.93 7.12
C ALA A 89 17.00 -2.17 7.55
N GLU A 90 17.50 -3.38 7.40
CA GLU A 90 18.91 -3.71 7.68
C GLU A 90 19.85 -2.87 6.82
N GLN A 91 19.54 -2.73 5.53
CA GLN A 91 20.33 -1.91 4.61
C GLN A 91 20.30 -0.43 4.99
N ALA A 92 19.15 0.09 5.38
CA ALA A 92 19.01 1.48 5.80
C ALA A 92 19.80 1.76 7.09
N ILE A 93 19.73 0.83 8.04
CA ILE A 93 20.46 0.94 9.31
C ILE A 93 21.97 0.88 9.07
N ALA A 94 22.41 0.03 8.14
CA ALA A 94 23.82 -0.06 7.76
C ALA A 94 24.33 1.27 7.18
N ARG A 95 23.48 1.98 6.40
CA ARG A 95 23.84 3.31 5.89
C ARG A 95 23.94 4.35 6.97
N MET A 96 23.16 4.25 8.04
CA MET A 96 23.31 5.11 9.22
C MET A 96 24.71 4.95 9.83
N ALA A 97 25.14 3.70 10.01
CA ALA A 97 26.46 3.43 10.58
C ALA A 97 27.58 4.05 9.74
N GLN A 98 27.45 3.96 8.41
CA GLN A 98 28.43 4.54 7.48
C GLN A 98 28.37 6.05 7.46
N GLY A 99 27.18 6.64 7.39
CA GLY A 99 26.99 8.08 7.30
C GLY A 99 27.32 8.79 8.60
N LEU A 100 26.88 8.25 9.72
CA LEU A 100 27.03 8.88 11.03
C LEU A 100 28.44 8.72 11.62
N ALA A 101 29.24 7.79 11.13
CA ALA A 101 30.62 7.65 11.57
C ALA A 101 31.47 8.91 11.27
N GLU A 102 31.06 9.69 10.26
CA GLU A 102 31.76 10.91 9.84
C GLU A 102 31.18 12.18 10.43
N VAL A 103 30.13 12.06 11.26
CA VAL A 103 29.40 13.20 11.81
C VAL A 103 29.34 13.06 13.32
N THR A 104 29.45 14.19 14.02
CA THR A 104 29.27 14.21 15.46
C THR A 104 27.89 13.70 15.86
N PRO A 105 27.78 12.74 16.77
CA PRO A 105 26.49 12.26 17.25
C PRO A 105 25.62 13.39 17.79
N LEU A 106 24.32 13.29 17.55
CA LEU A 106 23.35 14.31 17.95
C LEU A 106 22.98 14.27 19.43
N ASN A 107 23.33 13.22 20.11
CA ASN A 107 23.01 13.05 21.54
C ASN A 107 24.23 13.10 22.44
#